data_579d38db6d7e40d24be091850e3051f9
#
_entry.id   579d38db6d7e40d24be091850e3051f9
#
_cell.length_a   1.000
_cell.length_b   1.000
_cell.length_c   1.000
_cell.angle_alpha   90.00
_cell.angle_beta   90.00
_cell.angle_gamma   90.00
#
_symmetry.space_group_name_H-M   'P 1'
#
loop_
_entity.id
_entity.type
_entity.pdbx_description
1 polymer ?
#
loop_
_entity_poly.entity_id
_entity_poly.type
_entity_poly.pdbx_seq_one_letter_code
_entity_poly.pdbx_strand_id
1 'polypeptide(L)'
;KQLPEKAYFEADGWSYGIAHQYDNGYGTIESRYAFDQYWNASYGAECDGKRRLIFGHTHRQCIHTLWEGMEWINPGSISYRRPDDPDKTAHYAVIVDGKIQLKSIAYDRTLQLAEAKRLLKNDRMMRTELQDFMFFFGDAKTSRDPL
;
A
#
# COMPACT_ATOMS: atom_id res chain seq x y z
N LYS A 1 14.93 16.58 1.27
CA LYS A 1 15.61 15.51 0.49
C LYS A 1 14.50 14.77 -0.24
N GLN A 2 14.54 14.75 -1.55
CA GLN A 2 13.53 14.05 -2.37
C GLN A 2 13.80 12.55 -2.27
N LEU A 3 12.76 11.76 -2.00
CA LEU A 3 12.84 10.30 -2.01
C LEU A 3 12.89 9.81 -3.47
N PRO A 4 13.59 8.71 -3.77
CA PRO A 4 13.57 8.12 -5.10
C PRO A 4 12.17 7.55 -5.42
N GLU A 5 11.78 7.58 -6.71
CA GLU A 5 10.52 6.97 -7.16
C GLU A 5 10.55 5.45 -7.06
N LYS A 6 11.71 4.86 -7.20
CA LYS A 6 11.96 3.41 -7.12
C LYS A 6 13.17 3.14 -6.25
N ALA A 7 13.15 2.05 -5.51
CA ALA A 7 14.26 1.59 -4.70
C ALA A 7 14.54 0.10 -4.97
N TYR A 8 15.78 -0.30 -4.75
CA TYR A 8 16.24 -1.67 -4.90
C TYR A 8 17.10 -2.05 -3.67
N PHE A 9 16.96 -3.29 -3.21
CA PHE A 9 17.85 -3.87 -2.21
C PHE A 9 17.87 -5.40 -2.29
N GLU A 10 18.85 -6.01 -1.68
CA GLU A 10 18.96 -7.46 -1.54
C GLU A 10 18.93 -7.85 -0.07
N ALA A 11 18.20 -8.91 0.23
CA ALA A 11 18.14 -9.50 1.58
C ALA A 11 17.71 -10.97 1.50
N ASP A 12 18.30 -11.79 2.34
CA ASP A 12 17.90 -13.19 2.55
C ASP A 12 17.82 -14.02 1.25
N GLY A 13 18.72 -13.76 0.30
CA GLY A 13 18.76 -14.45 -1.00
C GLY A 13 17.65 -14.05 -1.98
N TRP A 14 17.01 -12.91 -1.74
CA TRP A 14 16.04 -12.29 -2.63
C TRP A 14 16.48 -10.90 -3.05
N SER A 15 16.16 -10.54 -4.30
CA SER A 15 16.25 -9.17 -4.80
C SER A 15 14.88 -8.49 -4.71
N TYR A 16 14.83 -7.30 -4.16
CA TYR A 16 13.59 -6.53 -3.94
C TYR A 16 13.60 -5.25 -4.75
N GLY A 17 12.58 -5.08 -5.58
CA GLY A 17 12.25 -3.81 -6.22
C GLY A 17 11.05 -3.17 -5.54
N ILE A 18 11.15 -1.89 -5.19
CA ILE A 18 10.08 -1.15 -4.52
C ILE A 18 9.67 0.03 -5.39
N ALA A 19 8.37 0.20 -5.59
CA ALA A 19 7.79 1.41 -6.17
C ALA A 19 6.42 1.69 -5.52
N HIS A 20 5.93 2.94 -5.65
CA HIS A 20 4.61 3.27 -5.12
C HIS A 20 3.52 2.49 -5.84
N GLN A 21 3.61 2.35 -7.16
CA GLN A 21 2.62 1.66 -8.00
C GLN A 21 3.28 0.97 -9.20
N TYR A 22 2.55 0.03 -9.78
CA TYR A 22 3.00 -0.70 -10.98
C TYR A 22 2.86 0.16 -12.25
N ASP A 23 1.70 0.78 -12.42
CA ASP A 23 1.36 1.66 -13.55
C ASP A 23 0.63 2.93 -13.05
N ASN A 24 0.14 3.74 -13.96
CA ASN A 24 -0.59 4.97 -13.62
C ASN A 24 -2.06 4.73 -13.20
N GLY A 25 -2.45 3.46 -12.99
CA GLY A 25 -3.79 3.06 -12.57
C GLY A 25 -3.74 2.05 -11.43
N TYR A 26 -4.74 1.18 -11.39
CA TYR A 26 -4.85 0.11 -10.40
C TYR A 26 -4.44 -1.25 -10.97
N GLY A 27 -3.61 -1.25 -12.01
CA GLY A 27 -3.12 -2.46 -12.64
C GLY A 27 -2.30 -3.35 -11.71
N THR A 28 -2.32 -4.64 -11.97
CA THR A 28 -1.56 -5.67 -11.27
C THR A 28 -0.70 -6.46 -12.25
N ILE A 29 0.37 -7.05 -11.75
CA ILE A 29 1.20 -7.93 -12.56
C ILE A 29 0.57 -9.32 -12.53
N GLU A 30 0.11 -9.80 -13.68
CA GLU A 30 -0.64 -11.06 -13.81
C GLU A 30 0.16 -12.19 -14.50
N SER A 31 1.36 -11.88 -14.98
CA SER A 31 2.18 -12.85 -15.68
C SER A 31 3.66 -12.68 -15.40
N ARG A 32 4.42 -13.77 -15.58
CA ARG A 32 5.87 -13.76 -15.56
C ARG A 32 6.44 -12.76 -16.56
N TYR A 33 5.90 -12.71 -17.76
CA TYR A 33 6.38 -11.79 -18.81
C TYR A 33 6.23 -10.32 -18.37
N ALA A 34 5.07 -9.93 -17.83
CA ALA A 34 4.85 -8.57 -17.34
C ALA A 34 5.79 -8.24 -16.16
N PHE A 35 6.06 -9.21 -15.28
CA PHE A 35 7.01 -9.07 -14.19
C PHE A 35 8.44 -8.80 -14.72
N ASP A 36 8.92 -9.65 -15.64
CA ASP A 36 10.24 -9.51 -16.24
C ASP A 36 10.39 -8.18 -16.99
N GLN A 37 9.37 -7.76 -17.74
CA GLN A 37 9.39 -6.46 -18.43
C GLN A 37 9.50 -5.30 -17.45
N TYR A 38 8.69 -5.29 -16.41
CA TYR A 38 8.75 -4.24 -15.39
C TYR A 38 10.07 -4.23 -14.62
N TRP A 39 10.53 -5.42 -14.22
CA TRP A 39 11.81 -5.57 -13.52
C TRP A 39 12.97 -5.03 -14.33
N ASN A 40 13.11 -5.51 -15.57
CA ASN A 40 14.19 -5.12 -16.46
C ASN A 40 14.20 -3.62 -16.77
N ALA A 41 13.03 -3.03 -17.01
CA ALA A 41 12.90 -1.59 -17.24
C ALA A 41 13.19 -0.74 -16.00
N SER A 42 12.97 -1.28 -14.79
CA SER A 42 13.07 -0.51 -13.55
C SER A 42 14.37 -0.71 -12.77
N TYR A 43 14.92 -1.93 -12.80
CA TYR A 43 16.03 -2.34 -11.92
C TYR A 43 17.20 -3.00 -12.67
N GLY A 44 17.07 -3.21 -14.00
CA GLY A 44 18.08 -3.84 -14.83
C GLY A 44 17.84 -5.33 -15.09
N ALA A 45 18.43 -5.85 -16.18
CA ALA A 45 18.11 -7.17 -16.71
C ALA A 45 18.77 -8.35 -15.97
N GLU A 46 19.89 -8.14 -15.32
CA GLU A 46 20.70 -9.22 -14.81
C GLU A 46 20.40 -9.55 -13.34
N CYS A 47 19.32 -10.28 -13.14
CA CYS A 47 19.07 -10.92 -11.85
C CYS A 47 18.59 -12.35 -12.11
N ASP A 48 19.49 -13.30 -12.01
CA ASP A 48 19.20 -14.74 -12.16
C ASP A 48 18.56 -15.37 -10.90
N GLY A 49 18.37 -14.57 -9.87
CA GLY A 49 17.88 -15.00 -8.56
C GLY A 49 16.39 -14.84 -8.36
N LYS A 50 15.98 -15.08 -7.12
CA LYS A 50 14.62 -14.87 -6.64
C LYS A 50 14.34 -13.37 -6.55
N ARG A 51 13.21 -12.93 -7.12
CA ARG A 51 12.85 -11.51 -7.25
C ARG A 51 11.48 -11.22 -6.66
N ARG A 52 11.38 -10.10 -5.97
CA ARG A 52 10.14 -9.58 -5.40
C ARG A 52 9.91 -8.13 -5.78
N LEU A 53 8.69 -7.82 -6.19
CA LEU A 53 8.23 -6.45 -6.37
C LEU A 53 7.30 -6.06 -5.22
N ILE A 54 7.53 -4.90 -4.63
CA ILE A 54 6.69 -4.36 -3.56
C ILE A 54 6.03 -3.09 -4.08
N PHE A 55 4.68 -3.10 -4.12
CA PHE A 55 3.87 -1.97 -4.53
C PHE A 55 2.89 -1.58 -3.42
N GLY A 56 2.63 -0.29 -3.29
CA GLY A 56 1.57 0.26 -2.46
C GLY A 56 0.30 0.56 -3.27
N HIS A 57 -0.10 1.79 -3.29
CA HIS A 57 -1.16 2.43 -4.09
C HIS A 57 -2.56 1.83 -3.95
N THR A 58 -2.75 0.57 -4.29
CA THR A 58 -4.08 -0.09 -4.23
C THR A 58 -4.58 -0.35 -2.81
N HIS A 59 -3.73 -0.21 -1.79
CA HIS A 59 -3.99 -0.45 -0.37
C HIS A 59 -4.52 -1.86 -0.03
N ARG A 60 -4.49 -2.78 -0.97
CA ARG A 60 -4.94 -4.16 -0.79
C ARG A 60 -3.76 -5.04 -0.39
N GLN A 61 -3.75 -5.46 0.86
CA GLN A 61 -2.71 -6.34 1.38
C GLN A 61 -2.76 -7.71 0.70
N CYS A 62 -1.68 -8.08 0.01
CA CYS A 62 -1.61 -9.35 -0.72
C CYS A 62 -0.17 -9.78 -1.01
N ILE A 63 0.00 -11.08 -1.27
CA ILE A 63 1.19 -11.70 -1.86
C ILE A 63 0.72 -12.50 -3.06
N HIS A 64 1.29 -12.24 -4.21
CA HIS A 64 1.04 -13.00 -5.43
C HIS A 64 2.32 -13.69 -5.89
N THR A 65 2.31 -15.01 -5.87
CA THR A 65 3.36 -15.84 -6.46
C THR A 65 3.02 -16.09 -7.92
N LEU A 66 3.80 -15.51 -8.82
CA LEU A 66 3.61 -15.65 -10.26
C LEU A 66 4.32 -16.88 -10.81
N TRP A 67 5.47 -17.19 -10.22
CA TRP A 67 6.32 -18.31 -10.56
C TRP A 67 7.26 -18.61 -9.40
N GLU A 68 7.96 -19.76 -9.45
CA GLU A 68 9.01 -20.04 -8.46
C GLU A 68 10.06 -18.92 -8.46
N GLY A 69 10.26 -18.31 -7.31
CA GLY A 69 11.19 -17.19 -7.14
C GLY A 69 10.71 -15.86 -7.75
N MET A 70 9.44 -15.70 -8.09
CA MET A 70 8.85 -14.44 -8.57
C MET A 70 7.55 -14.13 -7.83
N GLU A 71 7.60 -13.08 -7.02
CA GLU A 71 6.45 -12.62 -6.24
C GLU A 71 6.27 -11.11 -6.37
N TRP A 72 5.02 -10.65 -6.33
CA TRP A 72 4.76 -9.26 -6.02
C TRP A 72 3.85 -9.12 -4.80
N ILE A 73 4.08 -8.07 -4.05
CA ILE A 73 3.54 -7.89 -2.71
C ILE A 73 2.94 -6.49 -2.62
N ASN A 74 1.76 -6.39 -2.03
CA ASN A 74 1.26 -5.13 -1.52
C ASN A 74 1.14 -5.25 0.01
N PRO A 75 1.87 -4.45 0.79
CA PRO A 75 1.80 -4.48 2.24
C PRO A 75 0.50 -3.90 2.81
N GLY A 76 -0.36 -3.34 1.95
CA GLY A 76 -1.54 -2.60 2.36
C GLY A 76 -1.26 -1.14 2.67
N SER A 77 -2.08 -0.51 3.48
CA SER A 77 -1.94 0.89 3.89
C SER A 77 -1.84 1.02 5.41
N ILE A 78 -0.98 1.91 5.86
CA ILE A 78 -0.83 2.21 7.28
C ILE A 78 -1.93 3.13 7.83
N SER A 79 -2.69 3.80 6.98
CA SER A 79 -3.65 4.81 7.43
C SER A 79 -4.97 4.84 6.67
N TYR A 80 -4.95 4.55 5.39
CA TYR A 80 -6.10 4.74 4.50
C TYR A 80 -6.86 3.44 4.31
N ARG A 81 -8.15 3.43 4.69
CA ARG A 81 -9.04 2.30 4.49
C ARG A 81 -9.61 2.29 3.07
N ARG A 82 -9.65 1.14 2.46
CA ARG A 82 -10.41 0.92 1.23
C ARG A 82 -11.92 0.88 1.52
N PRO A 83 -12.78 1.28 0.56
CA PRO A 83 -14.24 1.17 0.74
C PRO A 83 -14.74 -0.25 1.00
N ASP A 84 -14.05 -1.25 0.44
CA ASP A 84 -14.38 -2.67 0.57
C ASP A 84 -13.66 -3.37 1.75
N ASP A 85 -12.89 -2.63 2.55
CA ASP A 85 -12.16 -3.16 3.68
C ASP A 85 -12.87 -2.81 5.01
N PRO A 86 -13.42 -3.80 5.73
CA PRO A 86 -14.04 -3.56 7.02
C PRO A 86 -13.04 -3.22 8.11
N ASP A 87 -11.78 -3.60 7.91
CA ASP A 87 -10.70 -3.41 8.87
C ASP A 87 -10.16 -1.97 8.81
N LYS A 88 -10.03 -1.35 9.98
CA LYS A 88 -9.46 -0.01 10.16
C LYS A 88 -8.11 -0.04 10.86
N THR A 89 -7.44 -1.19 10.82
CA THR A 89 -6.10 -1.34 11.33
C THR A 89 -5.05 -0.85 10.31
N ALA A 90 -3.87 -0.53 10.77
CA ALA A 90 -2.74 -0.25 9.90
C ALA A 90 -2.19 -1.58 9.35
N HIS A 91 -2.05 -1.68 8.03
CA HIS A 91 -1.49 -2.84 7.36
C HIS A 91 -0.01 -2.62 7.04
N TYR A 92 0.81 -3.64 7.25
CA TYR A 92 2.23 -3.62 6.93
C TYR A 92 2.74 -5.03 6.63
N ALA A 93 3.94 -5.14 6.09
CA ALA A 93 4.63 -6.40 5.87
C ALA A 93 5.94 -6.43 6.64
N VAL A 94 6.32 -7.61 7.11
CA VAL A 94 7.61 -7.88 7.73
C VAL A 94 8.31 -8.98 6.95
N ILE A 95 9.59 -8.80 6.69
CA ILE A 95 10.45 -9.79 6.05
C ILE A 95 11.39 -10.34 7.10
N VAL A 96 11.36 -11.66 7.32
CA VAL A 96 12.23 -12.36 8.28
C VAL A 96 12.71 -13.64 7.62
N ASP A 97 14.02 -13.82 7.51
CA ASP A 97 14.65 -14.99 6.89
C ASP A 97 14.05 -15.29 5.50
N GLY A 98 13.86 -14.26 4.68
CA GLY A 98 13.29 -14.36 3.34
C GLY A 98 11.80 -14.69 3.29
N LYS A 99 11.10 -14.80 4.43
CA LYS A 99 9.66 -15.02 4.52
C LYS A 99 8.94 -13.72 4.73
N ILE A 100 7.88 -13.48 3.93
CA ILE A 100 7.02 -12.31 4.08
C ILE A 100 5.84 -12.66 4.96
N GLN A 101 5.59 -11.81 5.95
CA GLN A 101 4.43 -11.88 6.83
C GLN A 101 3.62 -10.60 6.69
N LEU A 102 2.39 -10.72 6.21
CA LEU A 102 1.44 -9.63 6.22
C LEU A 102 0.87 -9.47 7.63
N LYS A 103 0.87 -8.25 8.13
CA LYS A 103 0.47 -7.91 9.50
C LYS A 103 -0.52 -6.77 9.51
N SER A 104 -1.32 -6.71 10.56
CA SER A 104 -2.17 -5.57 10.88
C SER A 104 -2.05 -5.19 12.35
N ILE A 105 -2.24 -3.92 12.66
CA ILE A 105 -2.19 -3.40 14.03
C ILE A 105 -3.23 -2.30 14.20
N ALA A 106 -4.01 -2.39 15.28
CA ALA A 106 -4.89 -1.31 15.68
C ALA A 106 -4.07 -0.11 16.17
N TYR A 107 -4.55 1.09 15.87
CA TYR A 107 -3.93 2.33 16.33
C TYR A 107 -4.99 3.37 16.72
N ASP A 108 -4.63 4.29 17.61
CA ASP A 108 -5.50 5.37 18.05
C ASP A 108 -5.60 6.46 16.97
N ARG A 109 -6.84 6.77 16.58
CA ARG A 109 -7.17 7.80 15.58
C ARG A 109 -7.83 9.05 16.18
N THR A 110 -7.94 9.09 17.50
CA THR A 110 -8.72 10.12 18.21
C THR A 110 -8.25 11.54 17.87
N LEU A 111 -6.94 11.76 17.84
CA LEU A 111 -6.37 13.09 17.53
C LEU A 111 -6.65 13.53 16.10
N GLN A 112 -6.50 12.63 15.12
CA GLN A 112 -6.78 12.93 13.71
C GLN A 112 -8.25 13.27 13.49
N LEU A 113 -9.16 12.50 14.09
CA LEU A 113 -10.60 12.75 14.02
C LEU A 113 -10.99 14.08 14.70
N ALA A 114 -10.39 14.40 15.84
CA ALA A 114 -10.62 15.67 16.54
C ALA A 114 -10.14 16.86 15.68
N GLU A 115 -8.97 16.74 15.05
CA GLU A 115 -8.42 17.78 14.21
C GLU A 115 -9.25 17.99 12.92
N ALA A 116 -9.72 16.93 12.27
CA ALA A 116 -10.61 17.04 11.11
C ALA A 116 -11.91 17.81 11.48
N LYS A 117 -12.53 17.48 12.61
CA LYS A 117 -13.71 18.19 13.12
C LYS A 117 -13.42 19.66 13.46
N ARG A 118 -12.22 19.96 13.98
CA ARG A 118 -11.80 21.34 14.26
C ARG A 118 -11.62 22.14 12.97
N LEU A 119 -11.03 21.53 11.93
CA LEU A 119 -10.85 22.18 10.62
C LEU A 119 -12.18 22.51 9.96
N LEU A 120 -13.19 21.63 10.06
CA LEU A 120 -14.54 21.92 9.57
C LEU A 120 -15.14 23.15 10.25
N LYS A 121 -15.04 23.26 11.60
CA LYS A 121 -15.58 24.40 12.34
C LYS A 121 -14.97 25.75 11.94
N ASN A 122 -13.76 25.73 11.43
CA ASN A 122 -13.00 26.91 11.02
C ASN A 122 -13.07 27.17 9.50
N ASP A 123 -14.03 26.57 8.79
CA ASP A 123 -14.19 26.64 7.31
C ASP A 123 -12.92 26.29 6.52
N ARG A 124 -12.02 25.51 7.11
CA ARG A 124 -10.78 25.04 6.45
C ARG A 124 -10.91 23.67 5.82
N MET A 125 -12.05 23.05 5.99
CA MET A 125 -12.39 21.76 5.41
C MET A 125 -13.84 21.78 4.97
N MET A 126 -14.12 21.38 3.74
CA MET A 126 -15.49 21.26 3.25
C MET A 126 -16.19 20.07 3.89
N ARG A 127 -17.53 20.13 3.97
CA ARG A 127 -18.33 19.06 4.57
C ARG A 127 -18.15 17.72 3.85
N THR A 128 -18.02 17.74 2.53
CA THR A 128 -17.74 16.54 1.72
C THR A 128 -16.38 15.93 2.05
N GLU A 129 -15.36 16.77 2.20
CA GLU A 129 -14.01 16.30 2.60
C GLU A 129 -14.03 15.65 3.99
N LEU A 130 -14.79 16.21 4.95
CA LEU A 130 -14.93 15.59 6.26
C LEU A 130 -15.71 14.27 6.17
N GLN A 131 -16.75 14.17 5.34
CA GLN A 131 -17.48 12.92 5.13
C GLN A 131 -16.54 11.83 4.59
N ASP A 132 -15.74 12.15 3.59
CA ASP A 132 -14.74 11.24 3.04
C ASP A 132 -13.69 10.85 4.10
N PHE A 133 -13.20 11.84 4.86
CA PHE A 133 -12.26 11.57 5.95
C PHE A 133 -12.87 10.64 7.00
N MET A 134 -14.11 10.85 7.41
CA MET A 134 -14.80 10.00 8.37
C MET A 134 -15.08 8.59 7.84
N PHE A 135 -15.22 8.44 6.53
CA PHE A 135 -15.35 7.14 5.91
C PHE A 135 -14.01 6.39 5.86
N PHE A 136 -12.95 7.02 5.40
CA PHE A 136 -11.65 6.35 5.25
C PHE A 136 -10.89 6.18 6.59
N PHE A 137 -10.99 7.13 7.48
CA PHE A 137 -10.21 7.13 8.73
C PHE A 137 -11.08 7.02 10.00
N GLY A 138 -12.34 7.40 9.93
CA GLY A 138 -13.29 7.38 11.04
C GLY A 138 -14.14 6.11 11.09
N ASP A 139 -15.32 6.24 11.68
CA ASP A 139 -16.24 5.13 11.92
C ASP A 139 -17.47 5.14 10.99
N ALA A 140 -17.55 6.10 10.07
CA ALA A 140 -18.60 6.13 9.06
C ALA A 140 -18.56 4.87 8.19
N LYS A 141 -19.75 4.31 7.91
CA LYS A 141 -19.88 3.11 7.09
C LYS A 141 -19.85 3.44 5.61
N THR A 142 -20.30 4.62 5.26
CA THR A 142 -20.27 5.16 3.88
C THR A 142 -19.81 6.60 3.89
N SER A 143 -19.35 7.12 2.74
CA SER A 143 -19.00 8.54 2.59
C SER A 143 -20.23 9.48 2.59
N ARG A 144 -21.44 8.94 2.71
CA ARG A 144 -22.72 9.69 2.78
C ARG A 144 -23.36 9.65 4.14
N ASP A 145 -22.74 8.99 5.12
CA ASP A 145 -23.28 8.96 6.48
C ASP A 145 -23.35 10.39 7.03
N PRO A 146 -24.38 10.71 7.83
CA PRO A 146 -24.46 11.99 8.53
C PRO A 146 -23.24 12.21 9.44
N LEU A 147 -22.76 13.45 9.50
CA LEU A 147 -21.66 13.87 10.37
C LEU A 147 -22.11 14.15 11.80
#